data_245af2520689c4d3522072974f984f3b
#
_entry.id   245af2520689c4d3522072974f984f3b
#
_cell.length_a   1.000
_cell.length_b   1.000
_cell.length_c   1.000
_cell.angle_alpha   90.00
_cell.angle_beta   90.00
_cell.angle_gamma   90.00
#
_symmetry.space_group_name_H-M   'P 1'
#
loop_
_entity.id
_entity.type
_entity.pdbx_description
1 polymer ?
#
loop_
_entity_poly.entity_id
_entity_poly.type
_entity_poly.pdbx_seq_one_letter_code
_entity_poly.pdbx_strand_id
1 'polypeptide(L)'
;ELLRVDKTIDAASAADYDGLLVPGGHVSPDTLRQSALARELVRQMHGRGKPLAFLSQAPLLLVSCGLAPQRVLTCWPGIRDDLVNAGAIWLNRPIMRDGQYLFGRGVQDLAIFVAALPGFFAGAAEPVPTPAPTHSDPPPETPSELPDQPLRWLSAPSVRAMLSLALLGVGVVAVNQGRHKRRARAAEDAQAHDATPGVADATAARPP
;
A
#
# COMPACT_ATOMS: atom_id res chain seq x y z
N GLU A 1 2.33 -17.19 6.82
CA GLU A 1 1.08 -17.53 7.53
C GLU A 1 -0.06 -16.70 6.96
N LEU A 2 -1.19 -17.36 6.64
CA LEU A 2 -2.39 -16.67 6.14
C LEU A 2 -3.31 -16.41 7.32
N LEU A 3 -3.64 -15.15 7.56
CA LEU A 3 -4.65 -14.76 8.53
C LEU A 3 -6.03 -14.86 7.90
N ARG A 4 -6.96 -15.49 8.60
CA ARG A 4 -8.36 -15.51 8.20
C ARG A 4 -8.99 -14.14 8.45
N VAL A 5 -9.65 -13.59 7.44
CA VAL A 5 -10.42 -12.36 7.56
C VAL A 5 -11.82 -12.71 8.09
N ASP A 6 -12.21 -12.11 9.21
CA ASP A 6 -13.53 -12.34 9.81
C ASP A 6 -14.60 -11.46 9.16
N LYS A 7 -14.25 -10.24 8.79
CA LYS A 7 -15.17 -9.26 8.19
C LYS A 7 -14.45 -8.36 7.20
N THR A 8 -15.06 -8.06 6.10
CA THR A 8 -14.57 -7.07 5.12
C THR A 8 -14.92 -5.66 5.56
N ILE A 9 -14.20 -4.65 5.04
CA ILE A 9 -14.35 -3.28 5.50
C ILE A 9 -15.69 -2.66 5.13
N ASP A 10 -16.29 -3.11 4.03
CA ASP A 10 -17.65 -2.70 3.60
C ASP A 10 -18.76 -3.22 4.51
N ALA A 11 -18.51 -4.35 5.17
CA ALA A 11 -19.42 -4.92 6.17
C ALA A 11 -19.15 -4.42 7.61
N ALA A 12 -18.08 -3.64 7.84
CA ALA A 12 -17.69 -3.14 9.14
C ALA A 12 -18.39 -1.81 9.48
N SER A 13 -18.97 -1.73 10.67
CA SER A 13 -19.52 -0.46 11.19
C SER A 13 -18.73 0.01 12.40
N ALA A 14 -18.40 1.30 12.47
CA ALA A 14 -17.75 1.88 13.64
C ALA A 14 -18.55 1.72 14.94
N ALA A 15 -19.86 1.44 14.84
CA ALA A 15 -20.70 1.20 16.01
C ALA A 15 -20.38 -0.15 16.71
N ASP A 16 -19.93 -1.13 15.94
CA ASP A 16 -19.75 -2.52 16.39
C ASP A 16 -18.41 -2.74 17.12
N TYR A 17 -17.52 -1.74 17.15
CA TYR A 17 -16.17 -1.89 17.70
C TYR A 17 -15.88 -0.84 18.77
N ASP A 18 -15.14 -1.23 19.80
CA ASP A 18 -14.75 -0.36 20.91
C ASP A 18 -13.43 0.38 20.65
N GLY A 19 -12.66 -0.06 19.67
CA GLY A 19 -11.40 0.56 19.28
C GLY A 19 -10.91 0.06 17.93
N LEU A 20 -9.90 0.70 17.37
CA LEU A 20 -9.30 0.35 16.11
C LEU A 20 -7.78 0.25 16.23
N LEU A 21 -7.21 -0.86 15.81
CA LEU A 21 -5.77 -1.03 15.63
C LEU A 21 -5.46 -1.14 14.13
N VAL A 22 -4.60 -0.25 13.64
CA VAL A 22 -4.07 -0.29 12.27
C VAL A 22 -2.61 -0.72 12.32
N PRO A 23 -2.28 -1.95 11.93
CA PRO A 23 -0.90 -2.40 11.87
C PRO A 23 -0.15 -1.69 10.75
N GLY A 24 1.16 -1.62 10.91
CA GLY A 24 2.05 -1.06 9.90
C GLY A 24 2.26 -1.97 8.68
N GLY A 25 3.28 -1.67 7.93
CA GLY A 25 3.69 -2.38 6.72
C GLY A 25 3.90 -1.41 5.56
N HIS A 26 4.67 -1.83 4.55
CA HIS A 26 5.00 -0.94 3.44
C HIS A 26 3.85 -0.74 2.45
N VAL A 27 3.01 -1.75 2.25
CA VAL A 27 1.95 -1.75 1.23
C VAL A 27 0.57 -1.48 1.84
N SER A 28 0.27 -2.10 2.99
CA SER A 28 -1.08 -2.06 3.58
C SER A 28 -1.57 -0.65 3.93
N PRO A 29 -0.80 0.22 4.61
CA PRO A 29 -1.24 1.58 4.91
C PRO A 29 -1.48 2.41 3.64
N ASP A 30 -0.66 2.24 2.61
CA ASP A 30 -0.83 2.95 1.35
C ASP A 30 -2.09 2.50 0.60
N THR A 31 -2.40 1.21 0.63
CA THR A 31 -3.65 0.68 0.09
C THR A 31 -4.87 1.16 0.89
N LEU A 32 -4.81 1.12 2.23
CA LEU A 32 -5.90 1.55 3.09
C LEU A 32 -6.23 3.04 2.91
N ARG A 33 -5.22 3.90 2.80
CA ARG A 33 -5.45 5.35 2.63
C ARG A 33 -6.13 5.71 1.31
N GLN A 34 -6.05 4.86 0.29
CA GLN A 34 -6.77 5.02 -0.98
C GLN A 34 -8.25 4.60 -0.88
N SER A 35 -8.58 3.69 0.04
CA SER A 35 -9.96 3.23 0.25
C SER A 35 -10.82 4.31 0.92
N ALA A 36 -11.91 4.70 0.26
CA ALA A 36 -12.88 5.63 0.84
C ALA A 36 -13.55 5.04 2.09
N LEU A 37 -13.84 3.75 2.08
CA LEU A 37 -14.46 3.03 3.21
C LEU A 37 -13.52 2.99 4.42
N ALA A 38 -12.22 2.75 4.20
CA ALA A 38 -11.24 2.76 5.28
C ALA A 38 -11.11 4.15 5.92
N ARG A 39 -11.02 5.19 5.10
CA ARG A 39 -10.97 6.57 5.62
C ARG A 39 -12.22 6.95 6.38
N GLU A 40 -13.38 6.54 5.89
CA GLU A 40 -14.65 6.83 6.56
C GLU A 40 -14.77 6.11 7.89
N LEU A 41 -14.40 4.83 7.96
CA LEU A 41 -14.36 4.07 9.22
C LEU A 41 -13.47 4.77 10.26
N VAL A 42 -12.28 5.21 9.87
CA VAL A 42 -11.37 5.94 10.79
C VAL A 42 -11.98 7.25 11.27
N ARG A 43 -12.61 8.04 10.38
CA ARG A 43 -13.28 9.29 10.77
C ARG A 43 -14.44 9.04 11.72
N GLN A 44 -15.24 8.01 11.50
CA GLN A 44 -16.35 7.65 12.37
C GLN A 44 -15.87 7.17 13.75
N MET A 45 -14.81 6.36 13.81
CA MET A 45 -14.20 5.95 15.07
C MET A 45 -13.65 7.17 15.82
N HIS A 46 -12.95 8.08 15.09
CA HIS A 46 -12.48 9.33 15.66
C HIS A 46 -13.64 10.19 16.22
N GLY A 47 -14.66 10.45 15.41
CA GLY A 47 -15.80 11.30 15.81
C GLY A 47 -16.61 10.75 16.98
N ARG A 48 -16.50 9.44 17.22
CA ARG A 48 -17.12 8.77 18.39
C ARG A 48 -16.22 8.75 19.64
N GLY A 49 -15.03 9.36 19.57
CA GLY A 49 -14.06 9.34 20.67
C GLY A 49 -13.47 7.96 20.97
N LYS A 50 -13.57 7.00 20.05
CA LYS A 50 -13.06 5.65 20.26
C LYS A 50 -11.53 5.60 20.17
N PRO A 51 -10.85 4.75 20.95
CA PRO A 51 -9.40 4.63 20.91
C PRO A 51 -8.91 4.08 19.56
N LEU A 52 -7.87 4.72 19.00
CA LEU A 52 -7.23 4.36 17.74
C LEU A 52 -5.73 4.16 17.93
N ALA A 53 -5.24 2.99 17.59
CA ALA A 53 -3.81 2.66 17.67
C ALA A 53 -3.21 2.48 16.27
N PHE A 54 -2.06 3.09 16.02
CA PHE A 54 -1.36 3.09 14.73
C PHE A 54 0.09 2.69 14.93
N LEU A 55 0.57 1.75 14.11
CA LEU A 55 1.96 1.28 14.16
C LEU A 55 2.70 1.63 12.88
N SER A 56 3.93 2.11 13.01
CA SER A 56 4.90 2.27 11.91
C SER A 56 4.40 3.23 10.80
N GLN A 57 4.06 2.74 9.59
CA GLN A 57 3.56 3.56 8.48
C GLN A 57 2.05 3.83 8.53
N ALA A 58 1.32 3.18 9.43
CA ALA A 58 -0.12 3.33 9.54
C ALA A 58 -0.63 4.77 9.72
N PRO A 59 0.10 5.72 10.38
CA PRO A 59 -0.32 7.12 10.48
C PRO A 59 -0.50 7.85 9.14
N LEU A 60 0.01 7.35 8.01
CA LEU A 60 -0.31 7.88 6.68
C LEU A 60 -1.82 7.90 6.39
N LEU A 61 -2.57 6.97 6.99
CA LEU A 61 -4.02 6.95 6.87
C LEU A 61 -4.66 8.22 7.49
N LEU A 62 -4.09 8.75 8.57
CA LEU A 62 -4.57 9.99 9.21
C LEU A 62 -4.37 11.21 8.30
N VAL A 63 -3.28 11.27 7.51
CA VAL A 63 -3.08 12.32 6.50
C VAL A 63 -4.25 12.33 5.53
N SER A 64 -4.59 11.16 4.97
CA SER A 64 -5.68 11.02 4.02
C SER A 64 -7.10 11.18 4.62
N CYS A 65 -7.20 11.08 5.95
CA CYS A 65 -8.44 11.37 6.69
C CYS A 65 -8.58 12.84 7.08
N GLY A 66 -7.53 13.69 6.94
CA GLY A 66 -7.50 15.06 7.45
C GLY A 66 -7.41 15.13 8.98
N LEU A 67 -6.92 14.08 9.63
CA LEU A 67 -6.82 13.97 11.10
C LEU A 67 -5.39 14.11 11.63
N ALA A 68 -4.41 14.37 10.76
CA ALA A 68 -3.00 14.57 11.12
C ALA A 68 -2.70 15.95 11.76
N PRO A 69 -3.34 17.08 11.37
CA PRO A 69 -2.96 18.39 11.87
C PRO A 69 -2.99 18.47 13.41
N GLN A 70 -1.95 19.06 13.99
CA GLN A 70 -1.75 19.29 15.43
C GLN A 70 -1.66 18.01 16.29
N ARG A 71 -1.58 16.81 15.69
CA ARG A 71 -1.35 15.57 16.42
C ARG A 71 0.11 15.45 16.84
N VAL A 72 0.31 15.09 18.09
CA VAL A 72 1.64 14.72 18.58
C VAL A 72 1.80 13.22 18.42
N LEU A 73 2.69 12.80 17.55
CA LEU A 73 2.79 11.39 17.17
C LEU A 73 4.23 10.92 16.98
N THR A 74 4.38 9.62 16.91
CA THR A 74 5.55 8.94 16.38
C THR A 74 5.14 8.03 15.23
N CYS A 75 6.05 7.75 14.33
CA CYS A 75 5.83 6.85 13.20
C CYS A 75 7.17 6.33 12.69
N TRP A 76 7.13 5.46 11.69
CA TRP A 76 8.32 5.09 10.95
C TRP A 76 9.03 6.34 10.40
N PRO A 77 10.35 6.52 10.66
CA PRO A 77 11.07 7.74 10.27
C PRO A 77 10.94 8.12 8.79
N GLY A 78 10.84 7.12 7.91
CA GLY A 78 10.73 7.37 6.47
C GLY A 78 9.45 8.07 6.00
N ILE A 79 8.41 8.16 6.86
CA ILE A 79 7.18 8.92 6.57
C ILE A 79 7.03 10.17 7.46
N ARG A 80 8.08 10.51 8.21
CA ARG A 80 8.08 11.67 9.10
C ARG A 80 7.66 12.95 8.38
N ASP A 81 8.28 13.21 7.24
CA ASP A 81 8.07 14.46 6.51
C ASP A 81 6.64 14.56 5.95
N ASP A 82 6.03 13.44 5.57
CA ASP A 82 4.61 13.42 5.17
C ASP A 82 3.69 13.86 6.31
N LEU A 83 3.94 13.37 7.53
CA LEU A 83 3.15 13.73 8.71
C LEU A 83 3.41 15.18 9.16
N VAL A 84 4.66 15.62 9.15
CA VAL A 84 5.03 17.00 9.50
C VAL A 84 4.44 17.99 8.48
N ASN A 85 4.54 17.70 7.20
CA ASN A 85 3.93 18.50 6.13
C ASN A 85 2.40 18.53 6.21
N ALA A 86 1.79 17.47 6.75
CA ALA A 86 0.36 17.44 7.05
C ALA A 86 -0.02 18.15 8.35
N GLY A 87 0.93 18.82 9.03
CA GLY A 87 0.70 19.62 10.23
C GLY A 87 0.77 18.84 11.54
N ALA A 88 1.32 17.64 11.56
CA ALA A 88 1.57 16.88 12.77
C ALA A 88 2.91 17.28 13.42
N ILE A 89 3.05 17.03 14.72
CA ILE A 89 4.29 17.16 15.48
C ILE A 89 4.85 15.77 15.70
N TRP A 90 5.97 15.49 15.04
CA TRP A 90 6.62 14.18 15.13
C TRP A 90 7.68 14.14 16.22
N LEU A 91 7.64 13.10 17.07
CA LEU A 91 8.66 12.87 18.09
C LEU A 91 9.33 11.50 17.87
N ASN A 92 10.65 11.47 17.98
CA ASN A 92 11.42 10.23 17.85
C ASN A 92 11.36 9.39 19.13
N ARG A 93 10.19 8.84 19.44
CA ARG A 93 9.93 8.02 20.63
C ARG A 93 9.40 6.64 20.25
N PRO A 94 9.67 5.60 21.06
CA PRO A 94 9.15 4.24 20.81
C PRO A 94 7.63 4.20 20.68
N ILE A 95 6.94 4.87 21.59
CA ILE A 95 5.48 5.04 21.59
C ILE A 95 5.13 6.49 21.92
N MET A 96 3.97 6.93 21.45
CA MET A 96 3.39 8.23 21.75
C MET A 96 1.87 8.08 21.91
N ARG A 97 1.33 8.73 22.95
CA ARG A 97 -0.12 8.85 23.13
C ARG A 97 -0.52 10.32 22.96
N ASP A 98 -1.61 10.54 22.24
CA ASP A 98 -2.23 11.85 22.06
C ASP A 98 -3.76 11.70 22.15
N GLY A 99 -4.29 11.89 23.35
CA GLY A 99 -5.70 11.68 23.65
C GLY A 99 -6.16 10.25 23.33
N GLN A 100 -7.09 10.13 22.39
CA GLN A 100 -7.64 8.84 21.94
C GLN A 100 -6.74 8.08 20.96
N TYR A 101 -5.52 8.57 20.71
CA TYR A 101 -4.57 7.94 19.80
C TYR A 101 -3.38 7.33 20.53
N LEU A 102 -2.94 6.17 20.06
CA LEU A 102 -1.68 5.55 20.44
C LEU A 102 -0.85 5.28 19.16
N PHE A 103 0.37 5.75 19.16
CA PHE A 103 1.29 5.58 18.03
C PHE A 103 2.50 4.76 18.44
N GLY A 104 2.92 3.82 17.58
CA GLY A 104 4.17 3.07 17.71
C GLY A 104 5.11 3.42 16.56
N ARG A 105 6.39 3.66 16.88
CA ARG A 105 7.37 4.09 15.89
C ARG A 105 7.65 3.03 14.84
N GLY A 106 7.82 1.78 15.22
CA GLY A 106 8.15 0.72 14.28
C GLY A 106 8.35 -0.64 14.91
N VAL A 107 8.78 -1.60 14.10
CA VAL A 107 8.95 -3.01 14.50
C VAL A 107 9.97 -3.18 15.62
N GLN A 108 11.00 -2.35 15.65
CA GLN A 108 12.02 -2.36 16.71
C GLN A 108 11.43 -2.08 18.11
N ASP A 109 10.30 -1.39 18.17
CA ASP A 109 9.61 -1.00 19.40
C ASP A 109 8.30 -1.80 19.62
N LEU A 110 8.09 -2.87 18.85
CA LEU A 110 6.83 -3.64 18.85
C LEU A 110 6.47 -4.17 20.24
N ALA A 111 7.44 -4.65 21.02
CA ALA A 111 7.19 -5.17 22.36
C ALA A 111 6.60 -4.10 23.30
N ILE A 112 7.13 -2.87 23.24
CA ILE A 112 6.66 -1.73 24.04
C ILE A 112 5.27 -1.33 23.59
N PHE A 113 5.03 -1.26 22.27
CA PHE A 113 3.74 -0.91 21.70
C PHE A 113 2.64 -1.92 22.10
N VAL A 114 2.91 -3.22 21.93
CA VAL A 114 1.97 -4.30 22.25
C VAL A 114 1.66 -4.31 23.75
N ALA A 115 2.67 -4.09 24.61
CA ALA A 115 2.46 -4.02 26.07
C ALA A 115 1.56 -2.84 26.49
N ALA A 116 1.54 -1.75 25.71
CA ALA A 116 0.72 -0.57 25.99
C ALA A 116 -0.76 -0.73 25.55
N LEU A 117 -1.04 -1.61 24.56
CA LEU A 117 -2.37 -1.74 23.95
C LEU A 117 -3.48 -2.10 24.96
N PRO A 118 -3.32 -3.08 25.87
CA PRO A 118 -4.41 -3.45 26.81
C PRO A 118 -4.83 -2.28 27.69
N GLY A 119 -3.88 -1.56 28.29
CA GLY A 119 -4.17 -0.39 29.09
C GLY A 119 -4.80 0.74 28.30
N PHE A 120 -4.32 0.96 27.09
CA PHE A 120 -4.85 1.99 26.19
C PHE A 120 -6.31 1.71 25.81
N PHE A 121 -6.64 0.51 25.36
CA PHE A 121 -8.01 0.14 25.00
C PHE A 121 -8.94 0.00 26.21
N ALA A 122 -8.42 -0.30 27.39
CA ALA A 122 -9.20 -0.28 28.65
C ALA A 122 -9.48 1.13 29.18
N GLY A 123 -9.03 2.18 28.49
CA GLY A 123 -9.26 3.57 28.92
C GLY A 123 -8.38 4.00 30.09
N ALA A 124 -7.23 3.35 30.31
CA ALA A 124 -6.27 3.78 31.33
C ALA A 124 -5.93 5.28 31.16
N ALA A 125 -5.87 5.99 32.30
CA ALA A 125 -5.54 7.41 32.30
C ALA A 125 -4.21 7.68 31.58
N GLU A 126 -4.17 8.77 30.83
CA GLU A 126 -2.93 9.27 30.25
C GLU A 126 -1.96 9.66 31.38
N PRO A 127 -0.67 9.34 31.29
CA PRO A 127 0.31 9.93 32.21
C PRO A 127 0.19 11.45 32.17
N VAL A 128 0.31 12.09 33.35
CA VAL A 128 0.18 13.56 33.51
C VAL A 128 0.82 14.29 32.31
N PRO A 129 0.10 15.20 31.65
CA PRO A 129 0.58 15.85 30.44
C PRO A 129 1.87 16.60 30.73
N THR A 130 2.97 16.17 30.15
CA THR A 130 4.12 17.02 29.94
C THR A 130 3.65 18.15 29.01
N PRO A 131 4.15 19.40 29.14
CA PRO A 131 3.77 20.47 28.23
C PRO A 131 3.81 19.97 26.79
N ALA A 132 2.71 20.16 26.06
CA ALA A 132 2.60 19.65 24.70
C ALA A 132 3.79 20.18 23.87
N PRO A 133 4.54 19.32 23.19
CA PRO A 133 5.65 19.76 22.35
C PRO A 133 5.09 20.64 21.22
N THR A 134 5.78 21.74 20.94
CA THR A 134 5.39 22.69 19.89
C THR A 134 6.14 22.48 18.58
N HIS A 135 7.18 21.65 18.59
CA HIS A 135 8.04 21.41 17.43
C HIS A 135 8.32 19.91 17.28
N SER A 136 8.49 19.49 16.05
CA SER A 136 8.92 18.13 15.73
C SER A 136 10.41 17.95 16.05
N ASP A 137 10.77 16.73 16.46
CA ASP A 137 12.17 16.34 16.55
C ASP A 137 12.84 16.40 15.16
N PRO A 138 14.15 16.66 15.08
CA PRO A 138 14.88 16.58 13.83
C PRO A 138 14.77 15.16 13.25
N PRO A 139 14.91 15.00 11.92
CA PRO A 139 14.98 13.68 11.32
C PRO A 139 16.15 12.90 11.96
N PRO A 140 15.98 11.58 12.19
CA PRO A 140 17.08 10.78 12.69
C PRO A 140 18.24 10.86 11.69
N GLU A 141 19.45 11.00 12.22
CA GLU A 141 20.65 11.00 11.39
C GLU A 141 20.69 9.70 10.58
N THR A 142 20.55 9.80 9.29
CA THR A 142 20.87 8.70 8.39
C THR A 142 22.40 8.59 8.36
N PRO A 143 22.99 7.40 8.45
CA PRO A 143 24.41 7.23 8.27
C PRO A 143 24.84 7.94 6.97
N SER A 144 25.72 8.93 7.08
CA SER A 144 26.18 9.74 5.94
C SER A 144 26.98 8.94 4.92
N GLU A 145 27.37 7.72 5.28
CA GLU A 145 28.09 6.82 4.42
C GLU A 145 27.17 5.69 4.01
N LEU A 146 26.85 5.64 2.72
CA LEU A 146 26.49 4.37 2.11
C LEU A 146 27.57 3.39 2.47
N PRO A 147 27.25 2.19 3.04
CA PRO A 147 28.28 1.22 3.35
C PRO A 147 29.14 1.04 2.10
N ASP A 148 30.44 1.30 2.20
CA ASP A 148 31.45 1.16 1.14
C ASP A 148 31.53 -0.27 0.58
N GLN A 149 30.74 -1.19 1.11
CA GLN A 149 30.59 -2.52 0.60
C GLN A 149 29.44 -2.56 -0.39
N PRO A 150 29.76 -2.66 -1.70
CA PRO A 150 28.72 -2.99 -2.68
C PRO A 150 28.03 -4.25 -2.19
N LEU A 151 26.70 -4.26 -2.26
CA LEU A 151 25.80 -5.33 -1.85
C LEU A 151 26.42 -6.72 -2.05
N ARG A 152 27.24 -7.17 -1.09
CA ARG A 152 28.01 -8.43 -1.17
C ARG A 152 27.11 -9.67 -1.21
N TRP A 153 25.84 -9.52 -0.91
CA TRP A 153 24.85 -10.57 -1.06
C TRP A 153 24.30 -10.71 -2.49
N LEU A 154 24.49 -9.69 -3.32
CA LEU A 154 24.33 -9.81 -4.76
C LEU A 154 25.69 -10.20 -5.34
N SER A 155 26.01 -11.48 -5.35
CA SER A 155 27.08 -11.97 -6.21
C SER A 155 26.80 -11.44 -7.61
N ALA A 156 27.75 -10.69 -8.18
CA ALA A 156 27.62 -10.18 -9.55
C ALA A 156 27.17 -11.33 -10.45
N PRO A 157 26.06 -11.19 -11.19
CA PRO A 157 25.58 -12.28 -12.03
C PRO A 157 26.73 -12.66 -12.96
N SER A 158 27.07 -13.94 -12.99
CA SER A 158 28.15 -14.42 -13.86
C SER A 158 27.83 -14.00 -15.28
N VAL A 159 28.87 -13.74 -16.09
CA VAL A 159 28.70 -13.36 -17.50
C VAL A 159 27.77 -14.35 -18.24
N ARG A 160 27.78 -15.63 -17.83
CA ARG A 160 26.83 -16.64 -18.31
C ARG A 160 25.37 -16.34 -17.92
N ALA A 161 25.10 -15.88 -16.70
CA ALA A 161 23.75 -15.53 -16.25
C ALA A 161 23.24 -14.27 -16.95
N MET A 162 24.11 -13.29 -17.21
CA MET A 162 23.80 -12.10 -17.99
C MET A 162 23.49 -12.44 -19.45
N LEU A 163 24.28 -13.31 -20.07
CA LEU A 163 24.03 -13.81 -21.41
C LEU A 163 22.73 -14.62 -21.49
N SER A 164 22.41 -15.43 -20.48
CA SER A 164 21.15 -16.18 -20.44
C SER A 164 19.95 -15.28 -20.32
N LEU A 165 20.02 -14.21 -19.51
CA LEU A 165 18.95 -13.22 -19.40
C LEU A 165 18.78 -12.43 -20.70
N ALA A 166 19.87 -12.05 -21.37
CA ALA A 166 19.83 -11.36 -22.66
C ALA A 166 19.21 -12.26 -23.73
N LEU A 167 19.58 -13.55 -23.79
CA LEU A 167 19.00 -14.53 -24.71
C LEU A 167 17.52 -14.78 -24.44
N LEU A 168 17.10 -14.85 -23.17
CA LEU A 168 15.69 -14.96 -22.80
C LEU A 168 14.91 -13.71 -23.21
N GLY A 169 15.47 -12.52 -23.02
CA GLY A 169 14.86 -11.26 -23.45
C GLY A 169 14.66 -11.21 -24.96
N VAL A 170 15.68 -11.58 -25.75
CA VAL A 170 15.60 -11.66 -27.21
C VAL A 170 14.60 -12.74 -27.63
N GLY A 171 14.57 -13.88 -26.96
CA GLY A 171 13.62 -14.97 -27.25
C GLY A 171 12.16 -14.52 -27.02
N VAL A 172 11.87 -13.81 -25.98
CA VAL A 172 10.51 -13.29 -25.68
C VAL A 172 10.07 -12.26 -26.72
N VAL A 173 10.97 -11.36 -27.14
CA VAL A 173 10.68 -10.38 -28.21
C VAL A 173 10.44 -11.06 -29.55
N ALA A 174 11.26 -12.06 -29.92
CA ALA A 174 11.11 -12.79 -31.18
C ALA A 174 9.79 -13.61 -31.22
N VAL A 175 9.42 -14.27 -30.13
CA VAL A 175 8.15 -15.02 -30.03
C VAL A 175 6.95 -14.07 -30.11
N ASN A 176 7.04 -12.90 -29.51
CA ASN A 176 5.95 -11.95 -29.54
C ASN A 176 5.76 -11.33 -30.94
N GLN A 177 6.85 -11.01 -31.63
CA GLN A 177 6.80 -10.54 -33.03
C GLN A 177 6.26 -11.62 -33.96
N GLY A 178 6.62 -12.88 -33.76
CA GLY A 178 6.10 -14.01 -34.53
C GLY A 178 4.59 -14.20 -34.36
N ARG A 179 4.05 -14.00 -33.16
CA ARG A 179 2.61 -14.07 -32.88
C ARG A 179 1.84 -12.91 -33.54
N HIS A 180 2.38 -11.71 -33.55
CA HIS A 180 1.75 -10.57 -34.24
C HIS A 180 1.71 -10.78 -35.75
N LYS A 181 2.81 -11.25 -36.38
CA LYS A 181 2.82 -11.56 -37.80
C LYS A 181 1.84 -12.68 -38.21
N ARG A 182 1.70 -13.72 -37.38
CA ARG A 182 0.75 -14.79 -37.66
C ARG A 182 -0.71 -14.32 -37.53
N ARG A 183 -1.02 -13.46 -36.57
CA ARG A 183 -2.37 -12.87 -36.42
C ARG A 183 -2.71 -11.93 -37.57
N ALA A 184 -1.76 -11.13 -38.04
CA ALA A 184 -1.96 -10.26 -39.20
C ALA A 184 -2.24 -11.06 -40.49
N ARG A 185 -1.48 -12.12 -40.77
CA ARG A 185 -1.71 -13.01 -41.93
C ARG A 185 -3.05 -13.74 -41.83
N ALA A 186 -3.44 -14.24 -40.66
CA ALA A 186 -4.73 -14.90 -40.49
C ALA A 186 -5.91 -13.93 -40.68
N ALA A 187 -5.75 -12.65 -40.37
CA ALA A 187 -6.76 -11.62 -40.64
C ALA A 187 -6.87 -11.29 -42.13
N GLU A 188 -5.74 -11.23 -42.86
CA GLU A 188 -5.72 -11.03 -44.34
C GLU A 188 -6.37 -12.23 -45.05
N ASP A 189 -6.04 -13.46 -44.69
CA ASP A 189 -6.62 -14.66 -45.26
C ASP A 189 -8.14 -14.76 -45.05
N ALA A 190 -8.62 -14.33 -43.85
CA ALA A 190 -10.05 -14.29 -43.53
C ALA A 190 -10.80 -13.25 -44.39
N GLN A 191 -10.21 -12.07 -44.62
CA GLN A 191 -10.78 -11.03 -45.48
C GLN A 191 -10.77 -11.43 -46.98
N ALA A 192 -9.74 -12.16 -47.42
CA ALA A 192 -9.70 -12.65 -48.79
C ALA A 192 -10.75 -13.73 -49.08
N HIS A 193 -11.13 -14.52 -48.05
CA HIS A 193 -12.13 -15.55 -48.22
C HIS A 193 -13.57 -15.01 -48.25
N ASP A 194 -13.82 -13.87 -47.60
CA ASP A 194 -15.14 -13.18 -47.59
C ASP A 194 -15.36 -12.31 -48.87
N ALA A 195 -14.29 -12.05 -49.64
CA ALA A 195 -14.34 -11.25 -50.84
C ALA A 195 -14.63 -12.05 -52.13
N THR A 196 -14.92 -13.36 -52.09
CA THR A 196 -15.26 -14.17 -53.26
C THR A 196 -16.77 -14.04 -53.57
N PRO A 197 -17.18 -13.32 -54.65
CA PRO A 197 -18.59 -13.19 -54.94
C PRO A 197 -19.15 -14.55 -55.39
N GLY A 198 -20.22 -14.99 -54.73
CA GLY A 198 -20.96 -16.18 -55.06
C GLY A 198 -21.48 -16.10 -56.51
N VAL A 199 -21.07 -17.07 -57.33
CA VAL A 199 -21.61 -17.25 -58.65
C VAL A 199 -23.08 -17.63 -58.53
N ALA A 200 -23.95 -16.71 -58.89
CA ALA A 200 -25.38 -16.92 -59.00
C ALA A 200 -25.68 -17.98 -60.08
N ASP A 201 -26.23 -19.08 -59.64
CA ASP A 201 -26.80 -20.11 -60.51
C ASP A 201 -28.08 -19.62 -61.17
N ALA A 202 -27.97 -19.32 -62.48
CA ALA A 202 -29.08 -18.97 -63.34
C ALA A 202 -29.55 -20.21 -64.11
N THR A 203 -30.53 -20.93 -63.58
CA THR A 203 -31.18 -22.01 -64.31
C THR A 203 -32.67 -21.77 -64.42
N ALA A 204 -33.04 -21.36 -65.63
CA ALA A 204 -34.22 -21.69 -66.41
C ALA A 204 -35.60 -21.65 -65.75
N ALA A 205 -36.39 -20.73 -66.19
CA ALA A 205 -37.84 -20.88 -66.37
C ALA A 205 -38.17 -20.90 -67.86
N ARG A 206 -38.80 -21.93 -68.33
CA ARG A 206 -39.47 -22.03 -69.64
C ARG A 206 -40.99 -21.94 -69.42
N PRO A 207 -41.71 -21.23 -70.32
CA PRO A 207 -43.20 -21.23 -70.28
C PRO A 207 -43.78 -22.34 -71.20
N PRO A 208 -45.05 -22.59 -71.20
CA PRO A 208 -46.00 -21.99 -72.14
C PRO A 208 -47.03 -21.10 -71.51
#